data_76da2d22f71b0bcb73a830618f6dd985
#
_entry.id   76da2d22f71b0bcb73a830618f6dd985
#
_cell.length_a   1.000
_cell.length_b   1.000
_cell.length_c   1.000
_cell.angle_alpha   90.00
_cell.angle_beta   90.00
_cell.angle_gamma   90.00
#
_symmetry.space_group_name_H-M   'P 1'
#
loop_
_entity.id
_entity.type
_entity.pdbx_description
1 polymer ?
#
loop_
_entity_poly.entity_id
_entity_poly.type
_entity_poly.pdbx_seq_one_letter_code
_entity_poly.pdbx_strand_id
1 'polypeptide(L)'
;MSMYLVLFLLPMVAGFLAQGWVRRAVARGMEVPAPLTGAEAAHHVLARHGAMGVRVEPSPDGPLSDHYDPRTQVIRLSDQIYTQRSAAAIAIAAHEAGHALQHHTAHTMFRIRGAIAPRSEEHTSELQSPCNLVCRLL
;
A
#
# COMPACT_ATOMS: atom_id res chain seq x y z
N MET A 1 32.64 4.24 22.34
CA MET A 1 32.48 4.14 20.87
C MET A 1 31.89 2.80 20.40
N SER A 2 32.20 1.67 21.07
CA SER A 2 31.69 0.35 20.60
C SER A 2 30.17 0.14 20.74
N MET A 3 29.53 0.68 21.76
CA MET A 3 28.10 0.50 22.01
C MET A 3 27.21 1.15 20.92
N TYR A 4 27.56 2.33 20.45
CA TYR A 4 26.85 2.99 19.35
C TYR A 4 27.01 2.24 18.02
N LEU A 5 28.16 1.65 17.78
CA LEU A 5 28.44 0.87 16.59
C LEU A 5 27.56 -0.40 16.53
N VAL A 6 27.38 -1.08 17.66
CA VAL A 6 26.48 -2.23 17.77
C VAL A 6 25.02 -1.81 17.59
N LEU A 7 24.62 -0.68 18.17
CA LEU A 7 23.25 -0.17 18.08
C LEU A 7 22.85 0.16 16.63
N PHE A 8 23.79 0.63 15.80
CA PHE A 8 23.54 0.93 14.39
C PHE A 8 23.74 -0.28 13.48
N LEU A 9 24.76 -1.10 13.74
CA LEU A 9 25.12 -2.21 12.86
C LEU A 9 24.08 -3.35 12.95
N LEU A 10 23.60 -3.64 14.16
CA LEU A 10 22.65 -4.74 14.39
C LEU A 10 21.34 -4.57 13.60
N PRO A 11 20.61 -3.44 13.66
CA PRO A 11 19.39 -3.25 12.87
C PRO A 11 19.68 -3.18 11.37
N MET A 12 20.83 -2.66 10.97
CA MET A 12 21.21 -2.62 9.56
C MET A 12 21.42 -4.04 9.00
N VAL A 13 22.16 -4.88 9.71
CA VAL A 13 22.38 -6.29 9.33
C VAL A 13 21.05 -7.06 9.34
N ALA A 14 20.22 -6.87 10.39
CA ALA A 14 18.90 -7.49 10.46
C ALA A 14 18.01 -7.07 9.27
N GLY A 15 18.04 -5.81 8.87
CA GLY A 15 17.32 -5.29 7.70
C GLY A 15 17.79 -5.94 6.39
N PHE A 16 19.10 -6.08 6.20
CA PHE A 16 19.66 -6.78 5.04
C PHE A 16 19.25 -8.25 4.97
N LEU A 17 19.30 -8.94 6.11
CA LEU A 17 18.89 -10.35 6.18
C LEU A 17 17.39 -10.50 5.89
N ALA A 18 16.57 -9.63 6.47
CA ALA A 18 15.12 -9.61 6.23
C ALA A 18 14.79 -9.36 4.75
N GLN A 19 15.44 -8.39 4.11
CA GLN A 19 15.27 -8.13 2.68
C GLN A 19 15.68 -9.33 1.83
N GLY A 20 16.80 -9.98 2.16
CA GLY A 20 17.24 -11.18 1.47
C GLY A 20 16.24 -12.33 1.59
N TRP A 21 15.65 -12.48 2.78
CA TRP A 21 14.62 -13.50 3.03
C TRP A 21 13.33 -13.20 2.22
N VAL A 22 12.86 -11.96 2.23
CA VAL A 22 11.68 -11.53 1.45
C VAL A 22 11.90 -11.77 -0.05
N ARG A 23 13.04 -11.35 -0.60
CA ARG A 23 13.34 -11.58 -2.03
C ARG A 23 13.33 -13.06 -2.40
N ARG A 24 13.88 -13.93 -1.54
CA ARG A 24 13.86 -15.39 -1.76
C ARG A 24 12.44 -15.95 -1.65
N ALA A 25 11.62 -15.43 -0.73
CA ALA A 25 10.23 -15.85 -0.59
C ALA A 25 9.41 -15.48 -1.83
N VAL A 26 9.57 -14.25 -2.33
CA VAL A 26 8.92 -13.80 -3.57
C VAL A 26 9.39 -14.64 -4.76
N ALA A 27 10.69 -14.86 -4.93
CA ALA A 27 11.23 -15.67 -6.03
C ALA A 27 10.62 -17.08 -6.04
N ARG A 28 10.57 -17.74 -4.88
CA ARG A 28 9.91 -19.06 -4.76
C ARG A 28 8.41 -19.01 -5.04
N GLY A 29 7.73 -17.97 -4.58
CA GLY A 29 6.31 -17.77 -4.84
C GLY A 29 5.99 -17.51 -6.31
N MET A 30 6.93 -16.96 -7.07
CA MET A 30 6.79 -16.77 -8.53
C MET A 30 6.83 -18.09 -9.31
N GLU A 31 7.47 -19.13 -8.76
CA GLU A 31 7.51 -20.48 -9.35
C GLU A 31 6.26 -21.30 -9.05
N VAL A 32 5.44 -20.88 -8.07
CA VAL A 32 4.20 -21.58 -7.69
C VAL A 32 3.06 -21.10 -8.58
N PRO A 33 2.51 -21.97 -9.47
CA PRO A 33 1.43 -21.56 -10.36
C PRO A 33 0.15 -21.26 -9.58
N ALA A 34 -0.62 -20.30 -10.06
CA ALA A 34 -1.86 -19.88 -9.46
C ALA A 34 -2.96 -19.67 -10.52
N PRO A 35 -4.26 -19.74 -10.15
CA PRO A 35 -5.36 -19.67 -11.11
C PRO A 35 -5.58 -18.28 -11.70
N LEU A 36 -5.12 -17.22 -11.03
CA LEU A 36 -5.33 -15.84 -11.42
C LEU A 36 -4.00 -15.14 -11.68
N THR A 37 -4.04 -14.10 -12.53
CA THR A 37 -2.95 -13.13 -12.63
C THR A 37 -2.99 -12.16 -11.44
N GLY A 38 -1.92 -11.40 -11.21
CA GLY A 38 -1.94 -10.35 -10.20
C GLY A 38 -3.02 -9.30 -10.48
N ALA A 39 -3.18 -8.88 -11.74
CA ALA A 39 -4.23 -7.94 -12.12
C ALA A 39 -5.64 -8.48 -11.84
N GLU A 40 -5.92 -9.73 -12.22
CA GLU A 40 -7.21 -10.38 -11.93
C GLU A 40 -7.46 -10.48 -10.41
N ALA A 41 -6.43 -10.80 -9.62
CA ALA A 41 -6.53 -10.88 -8.17
C ALA A 41 -6.83 -9.52 -7.53
N ALA A 42 -6.14 -8.45 -7.95
CA ALA A 42 -6.41 -7.11 -7.47
C ALA A 42 -7.86 -6.68 -7.78
N HIS A 43 -8.32 -6.87 -9.02
CA HIS A 43 -9.70 -6.59 -9.41
C HIS A 43 -10.71 -7.38 -8.59
N HIS A 44 -10.44 -8.67 -8.33
CA HIS A 44 -11.32 -9.52 -7.53
C HIS A 44 -11.46 -9.02 -6.09
N VAL A 45 -10.35 -8.63 -5.46
CA VAL A 45 -10.33 -8.06 -4.10
C VAL A 45 -11.09 -6.74 -4.07
N LEU A 46 -10.84 -5.82 -5.00
CA LEU A 46 -11.51 -4.52 -5.06
C LEU A 46 -13.02 -4.66 -5.28
N ALA A 47 -13.45 -5.52 -6.21
CA ALA A 47 -14.85 -5.77 -6.49
C ALA A 47 -15.59 -6.35 -5.29
N ARG A 48 -14.98 -7.31 -4.59
CA ARG A 48 -15.57 -7.94 -3.40
C ARG A 48 -15.83 -6.96 -2.25
N HIS A 49 -15.05 -5.90 -2.17
CA HIS A 49 -15.14 -4.88 -1.12
C HIS A 49 -15.76 -3.55 -1.59
N GLY A 50 -16.31 -3.51 -2.81
CA GLY A 50 -17.03 -2.35 -3.32
C GLY A 50 -16.17 -1.16 -3.74
N ALA A 51 -14.84 -1.35 -3.86
CA ALA A 51 -13.90 -0.31 -4.27
C ALA A 51 -13.73 -0.23 -5.80
N MET A 52 -14.84 -0.15 -6.53
CA MET A 52 -14.88 -0.17 -8.01
C MET A 52 -14.25 1.06 -8.68
N GLY A 53 -13.97 2.12 -7.91
CA GLY A 53 -13.34 3.34 -8.43
C GLY A 53 -11.81 3.24 -8.56
N VAL A 54 -11.19 2.19 -8.03
CA VAL A 54 -9.73 1.98 -8.10
C VAL A 54 -9.38 1.25 -9.39
N ARG A 55 -8.47 1.83 -10.17
CA ARG A 55 -7.98 1.23 -11.42
C ARG A 55 -6.75 0.38 -11.16
N VAL A 56 -6.54 -0.64 -11.98
CA VAL A 56 -5.33 -1.49 -11.94
C VAL A 56 -4.64 -1.38 -13.28
N GLU A 57 -3.41 -0.87 -13.29
CA GLU A 57 -2.64 -0.58 -14.50
C GLU A 57 -1.23 -1.20 -14.42
N PRO A 58 -0.61 -1.56 -15.55
CA PRO A 58 0.79 -1.95 -15.53
C PRO A 58 1.67 -0.73 -15.21
N SER A 59 2.73 -0.96 -14.41
CA SER A 59 3.68 0.08 -14.05
C SER A 59 4.70 0.30 -15.18
N PRO A 60 4.97 1.54 -15.60
CA PRO A 60 6.03 1.85 -16.55
C PRO A 60 7.44 1.80 -15.93
N ASP A 61 7.55 1.75 -14.58
CA ASP A 61 8.80 1.96 -13.86
C ASP A 61 9.65 0.68 -13.69
N GLY A 62 9.25 -0.43 -14.32
CA GLY A 62 10.00 -1.68 -14.33
C GLY A 62 9.76 -2.60 -13.12
N PRO A 63 10.66 -3.56 -12.86
CA PRO A 63 10.49 -4.55 -11.78
C PRO A 63 10.46 -3.93 -10.39
N LEU A 64 9.65 -4.50 -9.50
CA LEU A 64 9.49 -4.06 -8.11
C LEU A 64 8.92 -2.64 -7.95
N SER A 65 8.18 -2.16 -8.94
CA SER A 65 7.48 -0.86 -8.90
C SER A 65 6.01 -0.98 -8.48
N ASP A 66 5.66 -2.11 -7.87
CA ASP A 66 4.30 -2.38 -7.41
C ASP A 66 3.93 -1.40 -6.29
N HIS A 67 2.84 -0.63 -6.48
CA HIS A 67 2.36 0.31 -5.47
C HIS A 67 0.93 0.77 -5.75
N TYR A 68 0.26 1.20 -4.69
CA TYR A 68 -0.99 1.95 -4.78
C TYR A 68 -0.73 3.46 -4.69
N ASP A 69 -1.23 4.23 -5.65
CA ASP A 69 -1.20 5.70 -5.61
C ASP A 69 -2.55 6.24 -5.10
N PRO A 70 -2.62 6.78 -3.88
CA PRO A 70 -3.85 7.29 -3.30
C PRO A 70 -4.36 8.58 -3.97
N ARG A 71 -3.51 9.33 -4.67
CA ARG A 71 -3.90 10.58 -5.34
C ARG A 71 -4.68 10.30 -6.61
N THR A 72 -4.24 9.34 -7.39
CA THR A 72 -4.86 8.96 -8.66
C THR A 72 -5.83 7.78 -8.52
N GLN A 73 -5.86 7.14 -7.34
CA GLN A 73 -6.62 5.92 -7.05
C GLN A 73 -6.30 4.79 -8.04
N VAL A 74 -5.01 4.58 -8.28
CA VAL A 74 -4.50 3.57 -9.22
C VAL A 74 -3.57 2.62 -8.49
N ILE A 75 -3.76 1.33 -8.69
CA ILE A 75 -2.78 0.30 -8.36
C ILE A 75 -1.91 0.09 -9.59
N ARG A 76 -0.60 0.34 -9.45
CA ARG A 76 0.38 0.04 -10.49
C ARG A 76 1.13 -1.22 -10.13
N LEU A 77 1.12 -2.17 -11.04
CA LEU A 77 1.79 -3.45 -10.87
C LEU A 77 2.87 -3.58 -11.94
N SER A 78 4.06 -4.02 -11.55
CA SER A 78 5.12 -4.36 -12.51
C SER A 78 4.61 -5.39 -13.52
N ASP A 79 5.09 -5.35 -14.74
CA ASP A 79 4.60 -6.18 -15.86
C ASP A 79 4.56 -7.67 -15.50
N GLN A 80 5.57 -8.13 -14.77
CA GLN A 80 5.66 -9.50 -14.30
C GLN A 80 4.53 -9.84 -13.31
N ILE A 81 4.25 -8.95 -12.34
CA ILE A 81 3.17 -9.17 -11.36
C ILE A 81 1.80 -9.01 -12.02
N TYR A 82 1.66 -8.08 -12.95
CA TYR A 82 0.41 -7.82 -13.65
C TYR A 82 -0.05 -9.03 -14.48
N THR A 83 0.86 -9.68 -15.21
CA THR A 83 0.53 -10.71 -16.20
C THR A 83 0.72 -12.14 -15.72
N GLN A 84 1.62 -12.39 -14.77
CA GLN A 84 1.98 -13.75 -14.36
C GLN A 84 0.93 -14.39 -13.44
N ARG A 85 0.67 -15.69 -13.69
CA ARG A 85 -0.20 -16.54 -12.86
C ARG A 85 0.63 -17.28 -11.82
N SER A 86 0.98 -16.58 -10.73
CA SER A 86 1.78 -17.15 -9.64
C SER A 86 1.27 -16.73 -8.26
N ALA A 87 1.62 -17.52 -7.25
CA ALA A 87 1.23 -17.22 -5.88
C ALA A 87 1.79 -15.87 -5.40
N ALA A 88 3.03 -15.53 -5.78
CA ALA A 88 3.62 -14.24 -5.43
C ALA A 88 2.91 -13.09 -6.15
N ALA A 89 2.55 -13.24 -7.42
CA ALA A 89 1.82 -12.21 -8.15
C ALA A 89 0.47 -11.90 -7.51
N ILE A 90 -0.29 -12.93 -7.13
CA ILE A 90 -1.55 -12.77 -6.39
C ILE A 90 -1.33 -12.09 -5.05
N ALA A 91 -0.32 -12.52 -4.27
CA ALA A 91 -0.06 -11.98 -2.93
C ALA A 91 0.33 -10.50 -2.98
N ILE A 92 1.21 -10.09 -3.90
CA ILE A 92 1.63 -8.69 -4.07
C ILE A 92 0.47 -7.83 -4.54
N ALA A 93 -0.26 -8.26 -5.56
CA ALA A 93 -1.41 -7.52 -6.07
C ALA A 93 -2.55 -7.37 -5.03
N ALA A 94 -2.80 -8.41 -4.23
CA ALA A 94 -3.76 -8.36 -3.13
C ALA A 94 -3.29 -7.42 -2.00
N HIS A 95 -1.98 -7.33 -1.74
CA HIS A 95 -1.40 -6.39 -0.79
C HIS A 95 -1.67 -4.94 -1.21
N GLU A 96 -1.39 -4.58 -2.47
CA GLU A 96 -1.66 -3.24 -3.00
C GLU A 96 -3.17 -2.91 -3.03
N ALA A 97 -4.01 -3.91 -3.36
CA ALA A 97 -5.46 -3.77 -3.23
C ALA A 97 -5.89 -3.53 -1.77
N GLY A 98 -5.22 -4.14 -0.80
CA GLY A 98 -5.41 -3.89 0.63
C GLY A 98 -5.14 -2.44 1.01
N HIS A 99 -4.07 -1.83 0.52
CA HIS A 99 -3.78 -0.40 0.71
C HIS A 99 -4.87 0.49 0.13
N ALA A 100 -5.36 0.17 -1.07
CA ALA A 100 -6.48 0.88 -1.70
C ALA A 100 -7.77 0.80 -0.85
N LEU A 101 -8.08 -0.37 -0.29
CA LEU A 101 -9.23 -0.57 0.58
C LEU A 101 -9.09 0.18 1.91
N GLN A 102 -7.91 0.18 2.52
CA GLN A 102 -7.64 0.95 3.74
C GLN A 102 -7.86 2.45 3.50
N HIS A 103 -7.36 2.98 2.39
CA HIS A 103 -7.57 4.37 2.00
C HIS A 103 -9.05 4.68 1.77
N HIS A 104 -9.76 3.83 1.05
CA HIS A 104 -11.19 3.98 0.78
C HIS A 104 -12.02 3.94 2.08
N THR A 105 -11.71 3.03 3.00
CA THR A 105 -12.39 2.92 4.30
C THR A 105 -12.10 4.12 5.19
N ALA A 106 -10.86 4.60 5.25
CA ALA A 106 -10.48 5.79 5.99
C ALA A 106 -11.26 7.02 5.51
N HIS A 107 -11.34 7.25 4.20
CA HIS A 107 -12.15 8.34 3.63
C HIS A 107 -13.62 8.24 4.00
N THR A 108 -14.21 7.05 3.97
CA THR A 108 -15.60 6.83 4.35
C THR A 108 -15.84 7.14 5.82
N MET A 109 -14.93 6.70 6.71
CA MET A 109 -15.01 6.99 8.14
C MET A 109 -14.87 8.49 8.45
N PHE A 110 -14.00 9.21 7.76
CA PHE A 110 -13.90 10.68 7.89
C PHE A 110 -15.17 11.40 7.43
N ARG A 111 -15.81 10.95 6.35
CA ARG A 111 -17.08 11.50 5.88
C ARG A 111 -18.21 11.25 6.88
N ILE A 112 -18.31 10.04 7.42
CA ILE A 112 -19.32 9.68 8.43
C ILE A 112 -19.11 10.51 9.69
N ARG A 113 -17.86 10.65 10.17
CA ARG A 113 -17.54 11.47 11.34
C ARG A 113 -17.92 12.93 11.12
N GLY A 114 -17.65 13.49 9.95
CA GLY A 114 -18.06 14.86 9.59
C GLY A 114 -19.58 15.06 9.49
N ALA A 115 -20.32 14.00 9.15
CA ALA A 115 -21.79 14.03 9.10
C ALA A 115 -22.47 13.86 10.48
N ILE A 116 -21.80 13.14 11.40
CA ILE A 116 -22.32 12.85 12.76
C ILE A 116 -21.88 13.91 13.76
N ALA A 117 -20.72 14.57 13.55
CA ALA A 117 -20.28 15.63 14.43
C ALA A 117 -21.30 16.80 14.37
N PRO A 118 -21.98 17.14 15.47
CA PRO A 118 -22.86 18.30 15.48
C PRO A 118 -22.05 19.54 15.09
N ARG A 119 -22.55 20.30 14.14
CA ARG A 119 -22.02 21.62 13.80
C ARG A 119 -22.22 22.51 15.02
N SER A 120 -21.31 22.45 15.95
CA SER A 120 -21.18 23.51 16.94
C SER A 120 -20.59 24.71 16.19
N GLU A 121 -21.48 25.52 15.66
CA GLU A 121 -21.16 26.89 15.27
C GLU A 121 -20.89 27.66 16.58
N GLU A 122 -19.65 27.66 17.02
CA GLU A 122 -19.14 28.69 17.89
C GLU A 122 -17.70 28.99 17.51
N HIS A 123 -17.56 30.24 17.09
CA HIS A 123 -16.36 31.00 16.86
C HIS A 123 -15.19 30.61 17.77
N THR A 124 -14.17 30.00 17.22
CA THR A 124 -12.79 30.28 17.60
C THR A 124 -11.94 30.21 16.36
N SER A 125 -11.64 31.40 15.85
CA SER A 125 -10.54 31.67 14.96
C SER A 125 -9.25 31.06 15.53
N GLU A 126 -8.47 30.45 14.64
CA GLU A 126 -7.06 30.13 14.82
C GLU A 126 -6.68 29.05 15.83
N LEU A 127 -6.96 27.79 15.47
CA LEU A 127 -6.04 26.72 15.82
C LEU A 127 -5.77 25.90 14.58
N GLN A 128 -4.61 26.16 13.98
CA GLN A 128 -4.07 25.40 12.88
C GLN A 128 -4.10 23.92 13.21
N SER A 129 -4.84 23.18 12.41
CA SER A 129 -4.96 21.73 12.51
C SER A 129 -3.57 21.09 12.42
N PRO A 130 -3.20 20.20 13.38
CA PRO A 130 -1.88 19.55 13.38
C PRO A 130 -1.57 18.73 12.13
N CYS A 131 -2.58 18.44 11.28
CA CYS A 131 -2.39 17.80 9.98
C CYS A 131 -1.58 18.60 8.97
N ASN A 132 -1.54 19.94 9.08
CA ASN A 132 -0.78 20.79 8.14
C ASN A 132 0.74 20.76 8.41
N LEU A 133 1.16 20.35 9.60
CA LEU A 133 2.58 20.29 9.94
C LEU A 133 3.25 19.05 9.40
N VAL A 134 2.53 17.92 9.34
CA VAL A 134 3.07 16.64 8.85
C VAL A 134 3.18 16.61 7.32
N CYS A 135 2.25 17.26 6.60
CA CYS A 135 2.33 17.34 5.13
C CYS A 135 3.40 18.31 4.60
N ARG A 136 4.04 19.13 5.44
CA ARG A 136 5.12 20.03 5.02
C ARG A 136 6.53 19.46 5.24
N LEU A 137 6.65 18.32 5.91
CA LEU A 137 7.93 17.69 6.26
C LEU A 137 8.18 16.37 5.49
N LEU A 138 7.31 15.99 4.58
CA LEU A 138 7.50 14.94 3.58
C LEU A 138 7.44 15.54 2.16
#